data_91631324614ffc9f7d0f7b87f8fc670e
#
_entry.id   91631324614ffc9f7d0f7b87f8fc670e
#
_cell.length_a   1.000
_cell.length_b   1.000
_cell.length_c   1.000
_cell.angle_alpha   90.00
_cell.angle_beta   90.00
_cell.angle_gamma   90.00
#
_symmetry.space_group_name_H-M   'P 1'
#
loop_
_entity.id
_entity.type
_entity.pdbx_description
1 polymer ?
#
loop_
_entity_poly.entity_id
_entity_poly.type
_entity_poly.pdbx_seq_one_letter_code
_entity_poly.pdbx_strand_id
1 'polypeptide(L)'
;MSIATPRDKTNRLSSTRVGGKMTADYWDNIFSAKERGKHVVWYNGSALNPIFQAAGLEWCHGEAFAARLAAQHLEEPAQAAGSEYGYIGELCSYARTHLGCAVLTQKNVNERESGVVGMLDQQELAAKLPAPDFFVNGYAGCSTGQQWDAMTYRVFDRKLPIFNVSIPMLWGNKPDAGYMRGEEWNEVSTYVEGQLRELVEFLEHQTGRPFDWDALSESMSYIKKASQLRLEAMELCTLAPTPATYWDWVASIAPINFLPGNQALVDYFAGVKAEIQQRIVDGVSAVANERYRVYFDGIMNWNKLGFLTRKFAEYDVAVVAGRYTHESFWQEPQLIDVDNPLRGMGQHYLLCPLNHGLKNLQELLLKRLDQYSIDGIAFHSTRTCRAMTNPQSMLAKAAERERGVKSFVFEGDVADASFYNDELFDSRLEAMLEAIDVQRMKTLV
;
A
#
# COMPACT_ATOMS: atom_id res chain seq x y z
N MET A 1 29.17 10.62 31.04
CA MET A 1 29.18 9.34 30.33
C MET A 1 28.51 9.57 28.98
N SER A 2 29.26 9.46 27.88
CA SER A 2 28.69 9.51 26.52
C SER A 2 27.84 8.25 26.34
N ILE A 3 26.53 8.41 26.21
CA ILE A 3 25.64 7.32 25.81
C ILE A 3 26.00 7.02 24.36
N ALA A 4 26.70 5.91 24.14
CA ALA A 4 27.00 5.43 22.80
C ALA A 4 25.65 5.22 22.08
N THR A 5 25.48 5.89 20.95
CA THR A 5 24.31 5.68 20.08
C THR A 5 24.20 4.20 19.76
N PRO A 6 23.06 3.52 19.97
CA PRO A 6 22.92 2.10 19.65
C PRO A 6 23.36 1.87 18.21
N ARG A 7 24.21 0.88 17.98
CA ARG A 7 24.68 0.53 16.63
C ARG A 7 23.44 0.08 15.83
N ASP A 8 23.20 0.71 14.68
CA ASP A 8 22.10 0.31 13.80
C ASP A 8 22.28 -1.18 13.42
N LYS A 9 21.32 -2.02 13.80
CA LYS A 9 21.34 -3.46 13.55
C LYS A 9 20.66 -3.83 12.22
N THR A 10 20.20 -2.84 11.44
CA THR A 10 19.49 -3.08 10.19
C THR A 10 20.42 -3.10 8.98
N ASN A 11 20.23 -4.09 8.11
CA ASN A 11 20.86 -4.20 6.79
C ASN A 11 19.79 -4.10 5.70
N ARG A 12 19.31 -2.89 5.39
CA ARG A 12 18.31 -2.67 4.36
C ARG A 12 18.85 -2.99 2.96
N LEU A 13 17.97 -3.41 2.04
CA LEU A 13 18.33 -3.60 0.64
C LEU A 13 18.77 -2.28 0.01
N SER A 14 19.87 -2.31 -0.72
CA SER A 14 20.36 -1.14 -1.47
C SER A 14 19.45 -0.80 -2.66
N SER A 15 18.83 -1.81 -3.23
CA SER A 15 17.85 -1.70 -4.33
C SER A 15 16.61 -0.88 -3.96
N THR A 16 16.27 -0.73 -2.67
CA THR A 16 15.17 0.17 -2.24
C THR A 16 15.37 1.62 -2.69
N ARG A 17 16.64 2.06 -2.87
CA ARG A 17 16.95 3.40 -3.38
C ARG A 17 16.53 3.57 -4.85
N VAL A 18 16.64 2.50 -5.66
CA VAL A 18 16.19 2.53 -7.05
C VAL A 18 14.67 2.70 -7.11
N GLY A 19 13.91 1.93 -6.31
CA GLY A 19 12.46 2.10 -6.19
C GLY A 19 12.06 3.50 -5.70
N GLY A 20 12.82 4.07 -4.76
CA GLY A 20 12.63 5.45 -4.30
C GLY A 20 12.83 6.48 -5.41
N LYS A 21 13.88 6.31 -6.24
CA LYS A 21 14.12 7.16 -7.41
C LYS A 21 12.98 7.04 -8.44
N MET A 22 12.58 5.82 -8.80
CA MET A 22 11.46 5.60 -9.73
C MET A 22 10.18 6.30 -9.25
N THR A 23 9.92 6.24 -7.94
CA THR A 23 8.77 6.92 -7.33
C THR A 23 8.92 8.44 -7.38
N ALA A 24 10.12 8.98 -7.18
CA ALA A 24 10.35 10.42 -7.32
C ALA A 24 10.15 10.88 -8.76
N ASP A 25 10.73 10.18 -9.74
CA ASP A 25 10.58 10.47 -11.17
C ASP A 25 9.09 10.42 -11.62
N TYR A 26 8.31 9.49 -11.06
CA TYR A 26 6.85 9.43 -11.30
C TYR A 26 6.14 10.69 -10.81
N TRP A 27 6.42 11.17 -9.59
CA TRP A 27 5.80 12.39 -9.08
C TRP A 27 6.23 13.63 -9.84
N ASP A 28 7.48 13.72 -10.28
CA ASP A 28 7.95 14.82 -11.11
C ASP A 28 7.24 14.86 -12.46
N ASN A 29 6.95 13.70 -13.05
CA ASN A 29 6.10 13.58 -14.23
C ASN A 29 4.66 14.07 -13.97
N ILE A 30 4.06 13.71 -12.82
CA ILE A 30 2.73 14.19 -12.45
C ILE A 30 2.73 15.71 -12.31
N PHE A 31 3.69 16.29 -11.58
CA PHE A 31 3.74 17.74 -11.34
C PHE A 31 3.86 18.56 -12.64
N SER A 32 4.54 18.05 -13.65
CA SER A 32 4.69 18.70 -14.96
C SER A 32 3.65 18.31 -16.01
N ALA A 33 2.66 17.46 -15.65
CA ALA A 33 1.72 16.88 -16.61
C ALA A 33 0.97 17.91 -17.46
N LYS A 34 0.45 18.96 -16.82
CA LYS A 34 -0.30 20.04 -17.53
C LYS A 34 0.58 20.85 -18.47
N GLU A 35 1.83 21.10 -18.10
CA GLU A 35 2.82 21.79 -18.94
C GLU A 35 3.15 20.97 -20.20
N ARG A 36 3.08 19.64 -20.10
CA ARG A 36 3.26 18.70 -21.20
C ARG A 36 1.97 18.44 -22.00
N GLY A 37 0.87 19.13 -21.69
CA GLY A 37 -0.43 18.95 -22.37
C GLY A 37 -1.08 17.60 -22.12
N LYS A 38 -0.79 16.94 -20.98
CA LYS A 38 -1.36 15.66 -20.61
C LYS A 38 -2.64 15.81 -19.80
N HIS A 39 -3.59 14.92 -20.03
CA HIS A 39 -4.73 14.74 -19.13
C HIS A 39 -4.29 14.09 -17.83
N VAL A 40 -4.86 14.57 -16.72
CA VAL A 40 -4.57 14.09 -15.38
C VAL A 40 -5.83 13.49 -14.78
N VAL A 41 -5.76 12.22 -14.40
CA VAL A 41 -6.80 11.57 -13.61
C VAL A 41 -6.37 11.53 -12.14
N TRP A 42 -7.26 11.95 -11.25
CA TRP A 42 -7.10 11.65 -9.84
C TRP A 42 -7.86 10.37 -9.52
N TYR A 43 -7.22 9.46 -8.82
CA TYR A 43 -7.84 8.21 -8.46
C TYR A 43 -7.47 7.75 -7.05
N ASN A 44 -8.36 6.98 -6.45
CA ASN A 44 -8.14 6.24 -5.22
C ASN A 44 -8.38 4.76 -5.48
N GLY A 45 -7.64 3.93 -4.77
CA GLY A 45 -7.55 2.51 -5.05
C GLY A 45 -6.21 2.17 -5.71
N SER A 46 -6.06 0.96 -6.20
CA SER A 46 -4.82 0.53 -6.85
C SER A 46 -5.13 -0.38 -8.05
N ALA A 47 -4.11 -0.86 -8.75
CA ALA A 47 -4.24 -1.78 -9.90
C ALA A 47 -4.97 -1.22 -11.14
N LEU A 48 -5.28 0.09 -11.23
CA LEU A 48 -5.83 0.73 -12.43
C LEU A 48 -4.76 1.41 -13.31
N ASN A 49 -3.54 1.54 -12.81
CA ASN A 49 -2.44 2.17 -13.53
C ASN A 49 -2.20 1.64 -14.95
N PRO A 50 -2.33 0.33 -15.28
CA PRO A 50 -2.18 -0.14 -16.65
C PRO A 50 -3.24 0.43 -17.60
N ILE A 51 -4.49 0.58 -17.14
CA ILE A 51 -5.57 1.20 -17.93
C ILE A 51 -5.26 2.67 -18.19
N PHE A 52 -4.82 3.42 -17.18
CA PHE A 52 -4.45 4.84 -17.35
C PHE A 52 -3.25 5.00 -18.28
N GLN A 53 -2.26 4.12 -18.17
CA GLN A 53 -1.11 4.09 -19.06
C GLN A 53 -1.53 3.87 -20.51
N ALA A 54 -2.38 2.88 -20.78
CA ALA A 54 -2.91 2.57 -22.11
C ALA A 54 -3.79 3.69 -22.69
N ALA A 55 -4.51 4.43 -21.84
CA ALA A 55 -5.26 5.60 -22.22
C ALA A 55 -4.38 6.87 -22.43
N GLY A 56 -3.06 6.79 -22.22
CA GLY A 56 -2.11 7.89 -22.39
C GLY A 56 -2.23 9.01 -21.36
N LEU A 57 -2.75 8.68 -20.17
CA LEU A 57 -2.99 9.60 -19.07
C LEU A 57 -1.79 9.70 -18.13
N GLU A 58 -1.74 10.79 -17.38
CA GLU A 58 -1.00 10.84 -16.11
C GLU A 58 -2.00 10.62 -14.96
N TRP A 59 -1.63 9.82 -13.98
CA TRP A 59 -2.54 9.44 -12.89
C TRP A 59 -1.97 9.81 -11.52
N CYS A 60 -2.77 10.51 -10.73
CA CYS A 60 -2.43 10.89 -9.37
C CYS A 60 -3.15 9.97 -8.38
N HIS A 61 -2.38 9.14 -7.68
CA HIS A 61 -2.91 8.26 -6.63
C HIS A 61 -2.98 9.00 -5.30
N GLY A 62 -4.20 9.30 -4.83
CA GLY A 62 -4.41 10.13 -3.64
C GLY A 62 -3.83 9.54 -2.35
N GLU A 63 -4.01 8.23 -2.11
CA GLU A 63 -3.42 7.56 -0.94
C GLU A 63 -1.89 7.59 -0.97
N ALA A 64 -1.28 7.34 -2.13
CA ALA A 64 0.16 7.32 -2.28
C ALA A 64 0.77 8.72 -2.08
N PHE A 65 0.06 9.78 -2.50
CA PHE A 65 0.50 11.14 -2.26
C PHE A 65 0.42 11.52 -0.78
N ALA A 66 -0.68 11.17 -0.10
CA ALA A 66 -0.81 11.37 1.34
C ALA A 66 0.27 10.59 2.13
N ALA A 67 0.56 9.34 1.73
CA ALA A 67 1.65 8.54 2.29
C ALA A 67 3.03 9.19 2.09
N ARG A 68 3.27 9.77 0.90
CA ARG A 68 4.51 10.49 0.60
C ARG A 68 4.69 11.70 1.51
N LEU A 69 3.65 12.51 1.70
CA LEU A 69 3.69 13.66 2.60
C LEU A 69 4.01 13.21 4.03
N ALA A 70 3.31 12.19 4.54
CA ALA A 70 3.53 11.65 5.87
C ALA A 70 4.95 11.08 6.06
N ALA A 71 5.47 10.32 5.08
CA ALA A 71 6.82 9.78 5.14
C ALA A 71 7.92 10.86 5.11
N GLN A 72 7.61 12.06 4.62
CA GLN A 72 8.49 13.22 4.59
C GLN A 72 8.20 14.23 5.72
N HIS A 73 7.21 13.96 6.59
CA HIS A 73 6.74 14.88 7.63
C HIS A 73 6.28 16.25 7.08
N LEU A 74 5.58 16.23 5.94
CA LEU A 74 5.04 17.40 5.22
C LEU A 74 3.51 17.38 5.12
N GLU A 75 2.84 16.53 5.89
CA GLU A 75 1.38 16.33 5.84
C GLU A 75 0.58 17.42 6.57
N GLU A 76 1.17 18.11 7.54
CA GLU A 76 0.46 19.02 8.44
C GLU A 76 -0.33 20.13 7.72
N PRO A 77 0.24 20.88 6.75
CA PRO A 77 -0.50 21.91 6.04
C PRO A 77 -1.71 21.37 5.29
N ALA A 78 -1.56 20.20 4.64
CA ALA A 78 -2.67 19.56 3.94
C ALA A 78 -3.74 19.07 4.94
N GLN A 79 -3.34 18.48 6.06
CA GLN A 79 -4.29 18.04 7.10
C GLN A 79 -5.05 19.20 7.73
N ALA A 80 -4.39 20.34 7.93
CA ALA A 80 -5.05 21.56 8.40
C ALA A 80 -6.09 22.04 7.39
N ALA A 81 -5.73 22.20 6.11
CA ALA A 81 -6.64 22.61 5.06
C ALA A 81 -7.83 21.64 4.88
N GLY A 82 -7.60 20.32 4.98
CA GLY A 82 -8.66 19.32 4.94
C GLY A 82 -9.62 19.42 6.13
N SER A 83 -9.11 19.70 7.31
CA SER A 83 -9.92 19.89 8.52
C SER A 83 -10.73 21.20 8.48
N GLU A 84 -10.14 22.29 8.00
CA GLU A 84 -10.83 23.57 7.80
C GLU A 84 -11.94 23.44 6.75
N TYR A 85 -11.77 22.62 5.74
CA TYR A 85 -12.81 22.30 4.74
C TYR A 85 -13.96 21.46 5.33
N GLY A 86 -13.79 20.90 6.53
CA GLY A 86 -14.81 20.20 7.30
C GLY A 86 -14.61 18.67 7.39
N TYR A 87 -13.43 18.13 7.05
CA TYR A 87 -13.16 16.71 7.21
C TYR A 87 -12.74 16.38 8.64
N ILE A 88 -13.46 15.45 9.26
CA ILE A 88 -13.20 15.03 10.63
C ILE A 88 -11.95 14.13 10.69
N GLY A 89 -10.99 14.47 11.55
CA GLY A 89 -9.70 13.82 11.65
C GLY A 89 -9.73 12.31 11.94
N GLU A 90 -10.76 11.85 12.64
CA GLU A 90 -10.92 10.45 13.04
C GLU A 90 -11.47 9.53 11.94
N LEU A 91 -11.82 10.06 10.76
CA LEU A 91 -12.40 9.25 9.69
C LEU A 91 -11.33 8.53 8.87
N CYS A 92 -10.36 9.25 8.33
CA CYS A 92 -9.21 8.70 7.61
C CYS A 92 -8.17 9.81 7.40
N SER A 93 -6.97 9.64 7.91
CA SER A 93 -5.90 10.64 7.74
C SER A 93 -5.38 10.73 6.32
N TYR A 94 -5.39 9.66 5.52
CA TYR A 94 -5.12 9.75 4.09
C TYR A 94 -6.12 10.66 3.38
N ALA A 95 -7.41 10.42 3.61
CA ALA A 95 -8.47 11.21 3.00
C ALA A 95 -8.39 12.69 3.43
N ARG A 96 -8.14 12.95 4.72
CA ARG A 96 -7.94 14.32 5.23
C ARG A 96 -6.78 15.02 4.55
N THR A 97 -5.64 14.33 4.42
CA THR A 97 -4.44 14.86 3.76
C THR A 97 -4.69 15.13 2.27
N HIS A 98 -5.24 14.16 1.53
CA HIS A 98 -5.49 14.33 0.11
C HIS A 98 -6.57 15.38 -0.21
N LEU A 99 -7.64 15.44 0.59
CA LEU A 99 -8.63 16.50 0.49
C LEU A 99 -8.00 17.88 0.71
N GLY A 100 -7.12 17.99 1.71
CA GLY A 100 -6.37 19.23 1.93
C GLY A 100 -5.48 19.60 0.74
N CYS A 101 -4.83 18.62 0.12
CA CYS A 101 -4.10 18.84 -1.13
C CYS A 101 -5.02 19.36 -2.24
N ALA A 102 -6.24 18.83 -2.36
CA ALA A 102 -7.22 19.32 -3.34
C ALA A 102 -7.60 20.78 -3.07
N VAL A 103 -7.87 21.14 -1.82
CA VAL A 103 -8.17 22.52 -1.40
C VAL A 103 -7.02 23.46 -1.74
N LEU A 104 -5.79 23.09 -1.43
CA LEU A 104 -4.58 23.88 -1.73
C LEU A 104 -4.33 23.98 -3.23
N THR A 105 -4.55 22.92 -4.00
CA THR A 105 -4.46 22.90 -5.46
C THR A 105 -5.47 23.86 -6.07
N GLN A 106 -6.74 23.80 -5.67
CA GLN A 106 -7.78 24.68 -6.21
C GLN A 106 -7.52 26.14 -5.85
N LYS A 107 -7.03 26.41 -4.64
CA LYS A 107 -6.61 27.77 -4.24
C LYS A 107 -5.51 28.30 -5.16
N ASN A 108 -4.49 27.50 -5.48
CA ASN A 108 -3.43 27.89 -6.41
C ASN A 108 -3.94 28.17 -7.82
N VAL A 109 -4.90 27.37 -8.31
CA VAL A 109 -5.53 27.61 -9.62
C VAL A 109 -6.23 28.97 -9.63
N ASN A 110 -7.06 29.24 -8.63
CA ASN A 110 -7.82 30.50 -8.52
C ASN A 110 -6.89 31.73 -8.39
N GLU A 111 -5.80 31.62 -7.64
CA GLU A 111 -4.81 32.69 -7.47
C GLU A 111 -4.09 33.01 -8.79
N ARG A 112 -3.69 31.98 -9.56
CA ARG A 112 -3.06 32.16 -10.87
C ARG A 112 -4.02 32.82 -11.88
N GLU A 113 -5.28 32.41 -11.89
CA GLU A 113 -6.30 32.99 -12.77
C GLU A 113 -6.61 34.47 -12.41
N SER A 114 -6.51 34.84 -11.13
CA SER A 114 -6.69 36.22 -10.66
C SER A 114 -5.44 37.09 -10.78
N GLY A 115 -4.30 36.53 -11.24
CA GLY A 115 -3.03 37.25 -11.36
C GLY A 115 -2.33 37.55 -10.03
N VAL A 116 -2.77 36.94 -8.94
CA VAL A 116 -2.12 37.03 -7.63
C VAL A 116 -0.98 36.02 -7.59
N VAL A 117 0.25 36.51 -7.43
CA VAL A 117 1.40 35.60 -7.16
C VAL A 117 1.27 35.10 -5.74
N GLY A 118 0.90 33.84 -5.58
CA GLY A 118 0.54 33.27 -4.27
C GLY A 118 1.69 33.23 -3.27
N MET A 119 1.38 33.47 -2.02
CA MET A 119 2.28 33.33 -0.86
C MET A 119 2.52 31.84 -0.47
N LEU A 120 2.11 30.87 -1.31
CA LEU A 120 2.14 29.44 -0.99
C LEU A 120 3.53 28.79 -1.24
N ASP A 121 4.58 29.57 -1.36
CA ASP A 121 5.92 29.12 -1.78
C ASP A 121 6.62 28.14 -0.82
N GLN A 122 6.10 27.93 0.37
CA GLN A 122 6.71 27.04 1.38
C GLN A 122 5.85 25.86 1.83
N GLN A 123 4.57 25.82 1.46
CA GLN A 123 3.70 24.65 1.67
C GLN A 123 3.73 23.74 0.42
N GLU A 124 4.79 23.81 -0.30
CA GLU A 124 4.98 23.53 -1.70
C GLU A 124 4.52 22.15 -2.14
N LEU A 125 4.87 21.08 -1.42
CA LEU A 125 4.60 19.74 -1.94
C LEU A 125 3.10 19.42 -1.92
N ALA A 126 2.39 19.78 -0.87
CA ALA A 126 0.96 19.54 -0.71
C ALA A 126 0.11 20.26 -1.79
N ALA A 127 0.61 21.40 -2.30
CA ALA A 127 -0.06 22.22 -3.31
C ALA A 127 0.45 22.01 -4.75
N LYS A 128 1.38 21.07 -4.96
CA LYS A 128 1.99 20.80 -6.29
C LYS A 128 1.15 19.95 -7.21
N LEU A 129 0.12 19.25 -6.71
CA LEU A 129 -0.68 18.39 -7.56
C LEU A 129 -1.36 19.21 -8.66
N PRO A 130 -1.27 18.77 -9.93
CA PRO A 130 -2.05 19.40 -11.00
C PRO A 130 -3.54 19.12 -10.78
N ALA A 131 -4.40 20.11 -11.07
CA ALA A 131 -5.84 19.92 -11.03
C ALA A 131 -6.25 18.76 -11.96
N PRO A 132 -7.18 17.87 -11.53
CA PRO A 132 -7.63 16.76 -12.34
C PRO A 132 -8.50 17.21 -13.52
N ASP A 133 -8.50 16.45 -14.60
CA ASP A 133 -9.49 16.58 -15.68
C ASP A 133 -10.74 15.75 -15.37
N PHE A 134 -10.57 14.63 -14.66
CA PHE A 134 -11.64 13.76 -14.20
C PHE A 134 -11.16 12.86 -13.03
N PHE A 135 -12.11 12.18 -12.40
CA PHE A 135 -11.87 11.26 -11.31
C PHE A 135 -12.18 9.82 -11.70
N VAL A 136 -11.38 8.88 -11.21
CA VAL A 136 -11.69 7.45 -11.23
C VAL A 136 -11.46 6.89 -9.84
N ASN A 137 -12.45 6.21 -9.28
CA ASN A 137 -12.37 5.68 -7.92
C ASN A 137 -12.69 4.19 -7.91
N GLY A 138 -11.96 3.46 -7.09
CA GLY A 138 -12.19 2.03 -6.88
C GLY A 138 -12.31 1.74 -5.38
N TYR A 139 -13.48 1.27 -4.97
CA TYR A 139 -13.77 1.00 -3.56
C TYR A 139 -13.61 -0.48 -3.25
N ALA A 140 -12.40 -0.90 -2.90
CA ALA A 140 -12.13 -2.26 -2.46
C ALA A 140 -12.14 -2.32 -0.93
N GLY A 141 -13.28 -2.70 -0.34
CA GLY A 141 -13.43 -2.89 1.12
C GLY A 141 -13.34 -1.63 1.98
N CYS A 142 -13.29 -0.44 1.38
CA CYS A 142 -13.14 0.84 2.09
C CYS A 142 -14.42 1.69 2.03
N SER A 143 -15.21 1.68 3.12
CA SER A 143 -16.41 2.53 3.22
C SER A 143 -16.13 4.03 3.27
N THR A 144 -14.94 4.44 3.69
CA THR A 144 -14.53 5.84 3.76
C THR A 144 -14.23 6.41 2.37
N GLY A 145 -13.86 5.57 1.40
CA GLY A 145 -13.50 5.99 0.05
C GLY A 145 -14.60 6.81 -0.64
N GLN A 146 -15.85 6.43 -0.48
CA GLN A 146 -16.99 7.15 -1.08
C GLN A 146 -17.11 8.59 -0.56
N GLN A 147 -17.00 8.79 0.75
CA GLN A 147 -17.05 10.14 1.35
C GLN A 147 -15.82 10.95 0.96
N TRP A 148 -14.66 10.33 0.94
CA TRP A 148 -13.43 10.96 0.49
C TRP A 148 -13.59 11.52 -0.93
N ASP A 149 -14.02 10.71 -1.88
CA ASP A 149 -14.19 11.11 -3.26
C ASP A 149 -15.28 12.17 -3.41
N ALA A 150 -16.41 12.00 -2.70
CA ALA A 150 -17.49 12.99 -2.74
C ALA A 150 -17.07 14.35 -2.22
N MET A 151 -16.20 14.41 -1.19
CA MET A 151 -15.68 15.68 -0.67
C MET A 151 -14.62 16.27 -1.61
N THR A 152 -13.69 15.45 -2.11
CA THR A 152 -12.67 15.91 -3.08
C THR A 152 -13.31 16.46 -4.34
N TYR A 153 -14.35 15.80 -4.85
CA TYR A 153 -15.11 16.24 -5.99
C TYR A 153 -15.80 17.60 -5.77
N ARG A 154 -16.24 17.88 -4.55
CA ARG A 154 -16.86 19.18 -4.19
C ARG A 154 -15.88 20.35 -4.24
N VAL A 155 -14.61 20.11 -3.93
CA VAL A 155 -13.56 21.15 -4.02
C VAL A 155 -13.48 21.72 -5.43
N PHE A 156 -13.72 20.91 -6.46
CA PHE A 156 -13.71 21.29 -7.87
C PHE A 156 -15.13 21.61 -8.41
N ASP A 157 -16.04 22.10 -7.54
CA ASP A 157 -17.41 22.54 -7.86
C ASP A 157 -18.31 21.47 -8.51
N ARG A 158 -17.99 20.19 -8.34
CA ARG A 158 -18.72 19.04 -8.93
C ARG A 158 -18.89 19.11 -10.45
N LYS A 159 -17.96 19.74 -11.14
CA LYS A 159 -18.04 19.93 -12.59
C LYS A 159 -17.25 18.90 -13.39
N LEU A 160 -16.38 18.16 -12.73
CA LEU A 160 -15.51 17.20 -13.40
C LEU A 160 -16.22 15.86 -13.57
N PRO A 161 -15.96 15.15 -14.68
CA PRO A 161 -16.45 13.79 -14.85
C PRO A 161 -15.89 12.84 -13.77
N ILE A 162 -16.70 11.87 -13.36
CA ILE A 162 -16.29 10.87 -12.35
C ILE A 162 -16.77 9.48 -12.77
N PHE A 163 -15.92 8.47 -12.63
CA PHE A 163 -16.25 7.07 -12.80
C PHE A 163 -15.92 6.30 -11.52
N ASN A 164 -16.85 5.44 -11.08
CA ASN A 164 -16.66 4.62 -9.89
C ASN A 164 -16.66 3.14 -10.25
N VAL A 165 -15.60 2.43 -9.89
CA VAL A 165 -15.50 0.98 -9.95
C VAL A 165 -15.89 0.42 -8.58
N SER A 166 -17.00 -0.31 -8.50
CA SER A 166 -17.45 -0.96 -7.26
C SER A 166 -16.87 -2.37 -7.17
N ILE A 167 -16.17 -2.64 -6.08
CA ILE A 167 -15.53 -3.93 -5.84
C ILE A 167 -16.33 -4.71 -4.81
N PRO A 168 -16.98 -5.84 -5.19
CA PRO A 168 -17.69 -6.68 -4.24
C PRO A 168 -16.75 -7.31 -3.23
N MET A 169 -17.17 -7.37 -1.96
CA MET A 169 -16.40 -7.99 -0.90
C MET A 169 -16.42 -9.52 -0.99
N LEU A 170 -15.28 -10.16 -0.83
CA LEU A 170 -15.13 -11.60 -0.76
C LEU A 170 -15.45 -12.11 0.66
N TRP A 171 -16.67 -12.49 0.91
CA TRP A 171 -17.13 -12.92 2.25
C TRP A 171 -16.56 -14.26 2.71
N GLY A 172 -16.46 -15.23 1.81
CA GLY A 172 -15.96 -16.58 2.12
C GLY A 172 -16.83 -17.35 3.11
N ASN A 173 -18.13 -17.10 3.16
CA ASN A 173 -19.07 -17.68 4.12
C ASN A 173 -19.87 -18.89 3.61
N LYS A 174 -19.79 -19.20 2.31
CA LYS A 174 -20.39 -20.42 1.72
C LYS A 174 -19.41 -21.60 1.85
N PRO A 175 -19.86 -22.87 1.80
CA PRO A 175 -18.98 -24.05 1.92
C PRO A 175 -17.87 -24.12 0.87
N ASP A 176 -18.15 -23.69 -0.36
CA ASP A 176 -17.23 -23.65 -1.49
C ASP A 176 -16.53 -22.29 -1.67
N ALA A 177 -16.94 -21.28 -0.89
CA ALA A 177 -16.35 -19.96 -0.94
C ALA A 177 -15.04 -19.91 -0.15
N GLY A 178 -14.23 -18.96 -0.48
CA GLY A 178 -12.95 -18.72 0.16
C GLY A 178 -12.03 -17.95 -0.78
N TYR A 179 -10.75 -17.96 -0.47
CA TYR A 179 -9.77 -17.24 -1.26
C TYR A 179 -9.63 -17.86 -2.66
N MET A 180 -9.97 -17.10 -3.71
CA MET A 180 -9.88 -17.45 -5.13
C MET A 180 -10.60 -18.75 -5.54
N ARG A 181 -11.73 -19.09 -4.96
CA ARG A 181 -12.44 -20.32 -5.30
C ARG A 181 -13.97 -20.17 -5.31
N GLY A 182 -14.62 -21.14 -5.92
CA GLY A 182 -16.08 -21.29 -5.94
C GLY A 182 -16.80 -20.34 -6.88
N GLU A 183 -18.11 -20.41 -6.85
CA GLU A 183 -19.00 -19.62 -7.68
C GLU A 183 -18.91 -18.12 -7.36
N GLU A 184 -18.82 -17.76 -6.05
CA GLU A 184 -18.65 -16.39 -5.60
C GLU A 184 -17.47 -15.70 -6.30
N TRP A 185 -16.33 -16.36 -6.41
CA TRP A 185 -15.14 -15.83 -7.10
C TRP A 185 -15.39 -15.54 -8.58
N ASN A 186 -16.07 -16.45 -9.28
CA ASN A 186 -16.34 -16.30 -10.70
C ASN A 186 -17.34 -15.18 -10.99
N GLU A 187 -18.44 -15.10 -10.20
CA GLU A 187 -19.46 -14.05 -10.34
C GLU A 187 -18.87 -12.66 -10.13
N VAL A 188 -18.13 -12.45 -9.02
CA VAL A 188 -17.56 -11.15 -8.71
C VAL A 188 -16.44 -10.77 -9.69
N SER A 189 -15.66 -11.75 -10.19
CA SER A 189 -14.64 -11.51 -11.23
C SER A 189 -15.28 -10.99 -12.52
N THR A 190 -16.38 -11.61 -12.96
CA THR A 190 -17.11 -11.19 -14.16
C THR A 190 -17.73 -9.80 -13.99
N TYR A 191 -18.29 -9.52 -12.80
CA TYR A 191 -18.86 -8.22 -12.51
C TYR A 191 -17.80 -7.10 -12.56
N VAL A 192 -16.64 -7.31 -11.95
CA VAL A 192 -15.56 -6.29 -11.97
C VAL A 192 -14.98 -6.12 -13.37
N GLU A 193 -14.79 -7.21 -14.13
CA GLU A 193 -14.36 -7.13 -15.52
C GLU A 193 -15.30 -6.25 -16.36
N GLY A 194 -16.62 -6.42 -16.19
CA GLY A 194 -17.63 -5.59 -16.87
C GLY A 194 -17.45 -4.10 -16.58
N GLN A 195 -17.26 -3.73 -15.31
CA GLN A 195 -17.02 -2.34 -14.92
C GLN A 195 -15.71 -1.77 -15.47
N LEU A 196 -14.65 -2.59 -15.59
CA LEU A 196 -13.41 -2.14 -16.21
C LEU A 196 -13.57 -1.89 -17.71
N ARG A 197 -14.46 -2.62 -18.42
CA ARG A 197 -14.84 -2.31 -19.81
C ARG A 197 -15.57 -0.97 -19.91
N GLU A 198 -16.53 -0.72 -19.04
CA GLU A 198 -17.21 0.57 -18.96
C GLU A 198 -16.25 1.71 -18.60
N LEU A 199 -15.24 1.46 -17.77
CA LEU A 199 -14.19 2.44 -17.50
C LEU A 199 -13.38 2.77 -18.77
N VAL A 200 -13.05 1.77 -19.60
CA VAL A 200 -12.36 2.01 -20.87
C VAL A 200 -13.20 2.93 -21.77
N GLU A 201 -14.51 2.64 -21.94
CA GLU A 201 -15.43 3.49 -22.72
C GLU A 201 -15.51 4.91 -22.16
N PHE A 202 -15.57 5.05 -20.83
CA PHE A 202 -15.52 6.36 -20.17
C PHE A 202 -14.22 7.11 -20.52
N LEU A 203 -13.06 6.45 -20.47
CA LEU A 203 -11.78 7.08 -20.78
C LEU A 203 -11.66 7.48 -22.24
N GLU A 204 -12.15 6.67 -23.20
CA GLU A 204 -12.23 7.04 -24.60
C GLU A 204 -13.07 8.31 -24.80
N HIS A 205 -14.22 8.37 -24.13
CA HIS A 205 -15.08 9.55 -24.20
C HIS A 205 -14.41 10.81 -23.62
N GLN A 206 -13.72 10.68 -22.47
CA GLN A 206 -13.07 11.83 -21.82
C GLN A 206 -11.83 12.33 -22.57
N THR A 207 -11.07 11.42 -23.18
CA THR A 207 -9.85 11.76 -23.90
C THR A 207 -10.07 12.08 -25.38
N GLY A 208 -11.21 11.68 -25.93
CA GLY A 208 -11.50 11.77 -27.36
C GLY A 208 -10.58 10.88 -28.22
N ARG A 209 -9.98 9.84 -27.66
CA ARG A 209 -9.02 8.95 -28.32
C ARG A 209 -9.46 7.49 -28.13
N PRO A 210 -9.25 6.63 -29.15
CA PRO A 210 -9.44 5.19 -28.99
C PRO A 210 -8.47 4.64 -27.95
N PHE A 211 -8.91 3.65 -27.19
CA PHE A 211 -8.11 2.99 -26.18
C PHE A 211 -7.05 2.07 -26.83
N ASP A 212 -5.84 2.11 -26.32
CA ASP A 212 -4.71 1.30 -26.84
C ASP A 212 -4.64 -0.06 -26.12
N TRP A 213 -5.31 -1.05 -26.69
CA TRP A 213 -5.35 -2.41 -26.15
C TRP A 213 -3.98 -3.12 -26.19
N ASP A 214 -3.16 -2.82 -27.20
CA ASP A 214 -1.81 -3.39 -27.31
C ASP A 214 -0.92 -2.83 -26.19
N ALA A 215 -1.01 -1.54 -25.90
CA ALA A 215 -0.31 -0.93 -24.78
C ALA A 215 -0.78 -1.48 -23.42
N LEU A 216 -2.08 -1.81 -23.25
CA LEU A 216 -2.56 -2.48 -22.05
C LEU A 216 -1.95 -3.88 -21.91
N SER A 217 -1.99 -4.69 -22.96
CA SER A 217 -1.42 -6.05 -22.98
C SER A 217 0.08 -6.03 -22.71
N GLU A 218 0.80 -5.09 -23.29
CA GLU A 218 2.24 -4.90 -23.05
C GLU A 218 2.51 -4.54 -21.60
N SER A 219 1.82 -3.53 -21.05
CA SER A 219 1.96 -3.12 -19.65
C SER A 219 1.68 -4.28 -18.70
N MET A 220 0.62 -5.05 -18.95
CA MET A 220 0.28 -6.24 -18.15
C MET A 220 1.33 -7.34 -18.26
N SER A 221 2.00 -7.50 -19.38
CA SER A 221 3.09 -8.45 -19.54
C SER A 221 4.29 -8.10 -18.64
N TYR A 222 4.64 -6.82 -18.57
CA TYR A 222 5.69 -6.33 -17.67
C TYR A 222 5.31 -6.48 -16.20
N ILE A 223 4.06 -6.15 -15.83
CA ILE A 223 3.56 -6.33 -14.47
C ILE A 223 3.57 -7.80 -14.05
N LYS A 224 3.15 -8.71 -14.95
CA LYS A 224 3.22 -10.16 -14.71
C LYS A 224 4.64 -10.61 -14.38
N LYS A 225 5.60 -10.21 -15.20
CA LYS A 225 7.02 -10.56 -15.01
C LYS A 225 7.60 -9.94 -13.74
N ALA A 226 7.33 -8.66 -13.49
CA ALA A 226 7.77 -7.97 -12.28
C ALA A 226 7.18 -8.61 -11.01
N SER A 227 5.89 -8.96 -11.04
CA SER A 227 5.20 -9.67 -9.96
C SER A 227 5.82 -11.05 -9.68
N GLN A 228 6.12 -11.84 -10.71
CA GLN A 228 6.82 -13.12 -10.57
C GLN A 228 8.17 -12.96 -9.88
N LEU A 229 9.01 -12.03 -10.36
CA LEU A 229 10.31 -11.74 -9.76
C LEU A 229 10.20 -11.30 -8.30
N ARG A 230 9.19 -10.46 -7.99
CA ARG A 230 8.92 -10.01 -6.63
C ARG A 230 8.55 -11.18 -5.71
N LEU A 231 7.65 -12.05 -6.14
CA LEU A 231 7.24 -13.22 -5.35
C LEU A 231 8.38 -14.21 -5.13
N GLU A 232 9.17 -14.49 -6.17
CA GLU A 232 10.37 -15.32 -6.05
C GLU A 232 11.39 -14.72 -5.06
N ALA A 233 11.54 -13.39 -5.05
CA ALA A 233 12.40 -12.71 -4.08
C ALA A 233 11.82 -12.76 -2.66
N MET A 234 10.50 -12.64 -2.50
CA MET A 234 9.81 -12.78 -1.20
C MET A 234 9.92 -14.20 -0.65
N GLU A 235 9.86 -15.23 -1.51
CA GLU A 235 10.02 -16.63 -1.10
C GLU A 235 11.41 -16.89 -0.51
N LEU A 236 12.46 -16.27 -1.04
CA LEU A 236 13.81 -16.36 -0.48
C LEU A 236 13.90 -15.79 0.95
N CYS A 237 12.97 -14.90 1.34
CA CYS A 237 12.92 -14.31 2.69
C CYS A 237 12.26 -15.23 3.72
N THR A 238 11.79 -16.42 3.33
CA THR A 238 11.36 -17.48 4.27
C THR A 238 12.53 -18.09 5.03
N LEU A 239 13.75 -17.99 4.49
CA LEU A 239 14.98 -18.44 5.14
C LEU A 239 15.22 -17.71 6.48
N ALA A 240 15.86 -18.43 7.41
CA ALA A 240 16.32 -17.87 8.69
C ALA A 240 17.85 -18.01 8.79
N PRO A 241 18.59 -16.91 9.04
CA PRO A 241 18.09 -15.55 9.16
C PRO A 241 17.61 -14.98 7.81
N THR A 242 16.64 -14.05 7.85
CA THR A 242 16.07 -13.47 6.63
C THR A 242 17.06 -12.52 5.95
N PRO A 243 17.20 -12.57 4.61
CA PRO A 243 18.05 -11.63 3.85
C PRO A 243 17.42 -10.26 3.64
N ALA A 244 16.08 -10.12 3.77
CA ALA A 244 15.34 -8.87 3.68
C ALA A 244 14.13 -8.88 4.61
N THR A 245 13.65 -7.71 5.02
CA THR A 245 12.54 -7.56 5.94
C THR A 245 11.28 -7.02 5.28
N TYR A 246 10.16 -7.08 5.99
CA TYR A 246 8.91 -6.40 5.64
C TYR A 246 9.13 -4.93 5.24
N TRP A 247 10.06 -4.23 5.90
CA TRP A 247 10.34 -2.81 5.63
C TRP A 247 10.91 -2.56 4.23
N ASP A 248 11.68 -3.50 3.68
CA ASP A 248 12.17 -3.47 2.31
C ASP A 248 11.01 -3.65 1.32
N TRP A 249 10.05 -4.53 1.66
CA TRP A 249 8.84 -4.73 0.87
C TRP A 249 7.89 -3.53 0.93
N VAL A 250 7.79 -2.83 2.07
CA VAL A 250 7.06 -1.56 2.18
C VAL A 250 7.64 -0.51 1.22
N ALA A 251 8.96 -0.42 1.12
CA ALA A 251 9.61 0.49 0.17
C ALA A 251 9.33 0.14 -1.31
N SER A 252 8.98 -1.12 -1.61
CA SER A 252 8.63 -1.59 -2.96
C SER A 252 7.13 -1.53 -3.29
N ILE A 253 6.28 -1.07 -2.35
CA ILE A 253 4.83 -0.95 -2.57
C ILE A 253 4.51 0.05 -3.69
N ALA A 254 5.17 1.21 -3.69
CA ALA A 254 4.96 2.21 -4.74
C ALA A 254 5.28 1.66 -6.14
N PRO A 255 6.47 1.07 -6.39
CA PRO A 255 6.80 0.49 -7.68
C PRO A 255 5.74 -0.48 -8.22
N ILE A 256 5.29 -1.43 -7.43
CA ILE A 256 4.38 -2.47 -7.93
C ILE A 256 2.92 -2.02 -8.06
N ASN A 257 2.47 -1.08 -7.21
CA ASN A 257 1.05 -0.77 -7.11
C ASN A 257 0.59 0.37 -8.01
N PHE A 258 1.44 1.35 -8.33
CA PHE A 258 0.99 2.52 -9.08
C PHE A 258 1.99 3.09 -10.09
N LEU A 259 3.22 2.56 -10.20
CA LEU A 259 4.11 2.96 -11.29
C LEU A 259 3.71 2.30 -12.61
N PRO A 260 4.18 2.83 -13.76
CA PRO A 260 3.92 2.23 -15.06
C PRO A 260 4.43 0.80 -15.16
N GLY A 261 3.65 -0.08 -15.80
CA GLY A 261 4.11 -1.41 -16.22
C GLY A 261 5.04 -1.28 -17.42
N ASN A 262 6.35 -1.41 -17.19
CA ASN A 262 7.38 -1.26 -18.22
C ASN A 262 8.65 -2.05 -17.87
N GLN A 263 9.65 -2.03 -18.76
CA GLN A 263 10.90 -2.74 -18.55
C GLN A 263 11.64 -2.30 -17.29
N ALA A 264 11.60 -1.00 -16.93
CA ALA A 264 12.26 -0.51 -15.71
C ALA A 264 11.69 -1.13 -14.42
N LEU A 265 10.38 -1.42 -14.38
CA LEU A 265 9.75 -2.13 -13.28
C LEU A 265 10.27 -3.58 -13.17
N VAL A 266 10.43 -4.26 -14.30
CA VAL A 266 11.00 -5.62 -14.36
C VAL A 266 12.44 -5.62 -13.90
N ASP A 267 13.26 -4.69 -14.40
CA ASP A 267 14.67 -4.57 -14.04
C ASP A 267 14.86 -4.27 -12.56
N TYR A 268 13.97 -3.44 -11.98
CA TYR A 268 13.95 -3.17 -10.55
C TYR A 268 13.78 -4.46 -9.72
N PHE A 269 12.75 -5.25 -9.98
CA PHE A 269 12.52 -6.48 -9.22
C PHE A 269 13.53 -7.59 -9.53
N ALA A 270 14.10 -7.63 -10.73
CA ALA A 270 15.24 -8.49 -11.05
C ALA A 270 16.47 -8.11 -10.19
N GLY A 271 16.74 -6.82 -10.04
CA GLY A 271 17.79 -6.30 -9.16
C GLY A 271 17.56 -6.61 -7.68
N VAL A 272 16.32 -6.44 -7.18
CA VAL A 272 15.94 -6.82 -5.81
C VAL A 272 16.20 -8.30 -5.56
N LYS A 273 15.75 -9.18 -6.47
CA LYS A 273 15.96 -10.62 -6.37
C LYS A 273 17.45 -10.99 -6.38
N ALA A 274 18.22 -10.40 -7.30
CA ALA A 274 19.66 -10.64 -7.39
C ALA A 274 20.40 -10.20 -6.13
N GLU A 275 20.07 -9.05 -5.54
CA GLU A 275 20.64 -8.59 -4.28
C GLU A 275 20.33 -9.56 -3.12
N ILE A 276 19.08 -10.04 -3.02
CA ILE A 276 18.68 -11.01 -2.00
C ILE A 276 19.45 -12.34 -2.18
N GLN A 277 19.58 -12.85 -3.40
CA GLN A 277 20.35 -14.05 -3.68
C GLN A 277 21.83 -13.89 -3.28
N GLN A 278 22.42 -12.73 -3.60
CA GLN A 278 23.81 -12.45 -3.22
C GLN A 278 23.97 -12.40 -1.70
N ARG A 279 23.04 -11.78 -0.97
CA ARG A 279 23.05 -11.75 0.50
C ARG A 279 23.00 -13.15 1.12
N ILE A 280 22.22 -14.06 0.54
CA ILE A 280 22.16 -15.46 0.99
C ILE A 280 23.52 -16.12 0.82
N VAL A 281 24.18 -15.94 -0.34
CA VAL A 281 25.51 -16.47 -0.61
C VAL A 281 26.55 -15.90 0.37
N ASP A 282 26.48 -14.60 0.66
CA ASP A 282 27.42 -13.91 1.53
C ASP A 282 27.12 -14.07 3.03
N GLY A 283 26.01 -14.75 3.38
CA GLY A 283 25.57 -14.92 4.77
C GLY A 283 25.13 -13.60 5.43
N VAL A 284 24.65 -12.63 4.67
CA VAL A 284 24.18 -11.32 5.15
C VAL A 284 22.72 -11.38 5.53
N SER A 285 22.43 -11.22 6.83
CA SER A 285 21.06 -11.10 7.35
C SER A 285 20.58 -9.65 7.36
N ALA A 286 19.28 -9.44 7.22
CA ALA A 286 18.65 -8.12 7.29
C ALA A 286 18.65 -7.51 8.70
N VAL A 287 18.67 -8.37 9.73
CA VAL A 287 18.84 -7.99 11.14
C VAL A 287 20.04 -8.72 11.68
N ALA A 288 20.99 -8.01 12.29
CA ALA A 288 22.30 -8.56 12.67
C ALA A 288 22.23 -9.80 13.58
N ASN A 289 21.24 -9.87 14.47
CA ASN A 289 21.04 -10.99 15.41
C ASN A 289 19.56 -11.40 15.38
N GLU A 290 19.09 -11.94 14.26
CA GLU A 290 17.69 -12.40 14.16
C GLU A 290 17.39 -13.49 15.22
N ARG A 291 16.61 -13.11 16.23
CA ARG A 291 16.18 -14.02 17.29
C ARG A 291 14.69 -14.33 17.22
N TYR A 292 13.89 -13.36 16.77
CA TYR A 292 12.44 -13.47 16.68
C TYR A 292 11.98 -13.08 15.27
N ARG A 293 11.01 -13.82 14.76
CA ARG A 293 10.36 -13.60 13.48
C ARG A 293 8.95 -13.10 13.70
N VAL A 294 8.65 -11.90 13.23
CA VAL A 294 7.37 -11.25 13.49
C VAL A 294 6.63 -10.96 12.16
N TYR A 295 5.32 -11.21 12.19
CA TYR A 295 4.39 -10.78 11.16
C TYR A 295 3.80 -9.42 11.53
N PHE A 296 3.72 -8.48 10.58
CA PHE A 296 3.14 -7.17 10.78
C PHE A 296 1.74 -7.10 10.16
N ASP A 297 0.72 -6.84 10.97
CA ASP A 297 -0.65 -6.67 10.50
C ASP A 297 -1.14 -5.23 10.66
N GLY A 298 -1.47 -4.60 9.54
CA GLY A 298 -1.93 -3.22 9.47
C GLY A 298 -1.35 -2.49 8.26
N ILE A 299 -1.89 -1.32 7.95
CA ILE A 299 -1.27 -0.38 7.00
C ILE A 299 -0.05 0.24 7.68
N MET A 300 0.94 0.66 6.89
CA MET A 300 2.15 1.29 7.40
C MET A 300 1.84 2.64 8.10
N ASN A 301 2.47 2.87 9.25
CA ASN A 301 2.59 4.20 9.82
C ASN A 301 3.76 4.92 9.13
N TRP A 302 3.43 5.74 8.12
CA TRP A 302 4.44 6.33 7.24
C TRP A 302 5.37 7.30 7.96
N ASN A 303 4.88 8.06 8.93
CA ASN A 303 5.68 8.97 9.76
C ASN A 303 6.74 8.23 10.60
N LYS A 304 6.52 6.94 10.87
CA LYS A 304 7.37 6.13 11.74
C LYS A 304 8.11 5.00 11.03
N LEU A 305 8.09 4.95 9.68
CA LEU A 305 8.70 3.85 8.91
C LEU A 305 10.16 3.60 9.33
N GLY A 306 11.00 4.63 9.29
CA GLY A 306 12.40 4.50 9.65
C GLY A 306 12.62 4.20 11.14
N PHE A 307 11.76 4.74 12.01
CA PHE A 307 11.80 4.47 13.44
C PHE A 307 11.44 3.01 13.74
N LEU A 308 10.30 2.53 13.27
CA LEU A 308 9.86 1.14 13.49
C LEU A 308 10.87 0.12 12.95
N THR A 309 11.45 0.38 11.77
CA THR A 309 12.49 -0.48 11.19
C THR A 309 13.66 -0.70 12.17
N ARG A 310 14.19 0.39 12.74
CA ARG A 310 15.30 0.29 13.71
C ARG A 310 14.85 -0.29 15.04
N LYS A 311 13.66 0.11 15.50
CA LYS A 311 13.14 -0.28 16.81
C LYS A 311 12.95 -1.79 16.94
N PHE A 312 12.35 -2.45 15.96
CA PHE A 312 12.25 -3.91 15.95
C PHE A 312 13.64 -4.57 15.94
N ALA A 313 14.57 -4.06 15.14
CA ALA A 313 15.92 -4.59 15.08
C ALA A 313 16.72 -4.42 16.40
N GLU A 314 16.47 -3.37 17.18
CA GLU A 314 17.06 -3.18 18.52
C GLU A 314 16.76 -4.37 19.45
N TYR A 315 15.57 -4.96 19.33
CA TYR A 315 15.13 -6.14 20.06
C TYR A 315 15.45 -7.46 19.37
N ASP A 316 16.35 -7.48 18.38
CA ASP A 316 16.71 -8.67 17.58
C ASP A 316 15.49 -9.30 16.85
N VAL A 317 14.50 -8.48 16.53
CA VAL A 317 13.27 -8.87 15.82
C VAL A 317 13.40 -8.58 14.34
N ALA A 318 13.29 -9.61 13.52
CA ALA A 318 13.07 -9.49 12.09
C ALA A 318 11.56 -9.50 11.80
N VAL A 319 11.03 -8.40 11.31
CA VAL A 319 9.67 -8.38 10.74
C VAL A 319 9.77 -8.94 9.32
N VAL A 320 9.36 -10.20 9.13
CA VAL A 320 9.67 -10.97 7.91
C VAL A 320 8.53 -10.98 6.89
N ALA A 321 7.30 -10.75 7.34
CA ALA A 321 6.12 -10.69 6.49
C ALA A 321 5.06 -9.75 7.07
N GLY A 322 4.04 -9.42 6.27
CA GLY A 322 2.92 -8.64 6.78
C GLY A 322 1.81 -8.48 5.74
N ARG A 323 0.55 -8.31 6.20
CA ARG A 323 -0.63 -8.24 5.33
C ARG A 323 -0.52 -7.17 4.26
N TYR A 324 -0.04 -5.99 4.60
CA TYR A 324 0.04 -4.86 3.67
C TYR A 324 0.95 -5.10 2.46
N THR A 325 2.01 -5.92 2.61
CA THR A 325 2.96 -6.20 1.54
C THR A 325 2.75 -7.55 0.86
N HIS A 326 2.32 -8.56 1.62
CA HIS A 326 2.23 -9.95 1.14
C HIS A 326 0.84 -10.32 0.61
N GLU A 327 -0.19 -9.57 0.98
CA GLU A 327 -1.56 -9.72 0.47
C GLU A 327 -1.99 -8.48 -0.37
N SER A 328 -1.03 -7.75 -0.95
CA SER A 328 -1.23 -6.57 -1.77
C SER A 328 -1.66 -6.95 -3.20
N PHE A 329 -1.67 -5.96 -4.11
CA PHE A 329 -1.97 -6.19 -5.53
C PHE A 329 -0.87 -7.01 -6.22
N TRP A 330 -1.24 -7.67 -7.29
CA TRP A 330 -0.34 -8.44 -8.18
C TRP A 330 0.39 -9.61 -7.49
N GLN A 331 -0.28 -10.25 -6.49
CA GLN A 331 0.25 -11.42 -5.77
C GLN A 331 0.07 -12.73 -6.53
N GLU A 332 -0.77 -12.75 -7.55
CA GLU A 332 -1.16 -13.96 -8.26
C GLU A 332 -0.90 -13.79 -9.77
N PRO A 333 0.38 -13.73 -10.21
CA PRO A 333 0.73 -13.44 -11.60
C PRO A 333 0.14 -14.44 -12.61
N GLN A 334 -0.23 -15.64 -12.18
CA GLN A 334 -0.91 -16.63 -13.02
C GLN A 334 -2.33 -16.19 -13.43
N LEU A 335 -2.96 -15.27 -12.70
CA LEU A 335 -4.26 -14.69 -13.06
C LEU A 335 -4.13 -13.63 -14.18
N ILE A 336 -2.92 -13.16 -14.47
CA ILE A 336 -2.69 -12.18 -15.52
C ILE A 336 -2.68 -12.90 -16.88
N ASP A 337 -3.78 -12.75 -17.59
CA ASP A 337 -3.91 -13.13 -19.00
C ASP A 337 -3.68 -11.88 -19.86
N VAL A 338 -2.60 -11.87 -20.61
CA VAL A 338 -2.22 -10.72 -21.45
C VAL A 338 -3.11 -10.54 -22.67
N ASP A 339 -3.80 -11.60 -23.10
CA ASP A 339 -4.76 -11.58 -24.20
C ASP A 339 -6.16 -11.15 -23.73
N ASN A 340 -6.46 -11.28 -22.42
CA ASN A 340 -7.68 -10.77 -21.78
C ASN A 340 -7.34 -10.05 -20.46
N PRO A 341 -6.65 -8.91 -20.51
CA PRO A 341 -6.04 -8.30 -19.33
C PRO A 341 -7.04 -7.79 -18.29
N LEU A 342 -8.24 -7.37 -18.71
CA LEU A 342 -9.22 -6.78 -17.79
C LEU A 342 -9.73 -7.77 -16.74
N ARG A 343 -9.90 -9.05 -17.11
CA ARG A 343 -10.33 -10.08 -16.15
C ARG A 343 -9.28 -10.26 -15.05
N GLY A 344 -8.01 -10.42 -15.42
CA GLY A 344 -6.91 -10.54 -14.47
C GLY A 344 -6.76 -9.30 -13.59
N MET A 345 -6.92 -8.11 -14.16
CA MET A 345 -6.92 -6.85 -13.39
C MET A 345 -8.07 -6.83 -12.37
N GLY A 346 -9.29 -7.16 -12.79
CA GLY A 346 -10.44 -7.23 -11.90
C GLY A 346 -10.24 -8.22 -10.76
N GLN A 347 -9.66 -9.38 -11.04
CA GLN A 347 -9.32 -10.39 -10.04
C GLN A 347 -8.29 -9.88 -9.03
N HIS A 348 -7.23 -9.21 -9.48
CA HIS A 348 -6.26 -8.59 -8.57
C HIS A 348 -6.87 -7.47 -7.72
N TYR A 349 -7.87 -6.76 -8.26
CA TYR A 349 -8.61 -5.76 -7.50
C TYR A 349 -9.40 -6.40 -6.35
N LEU A 350 -10.02 -7.56 -6.61
CA LEU A 350 -10.72 -8.34 -5.58
C LEU A 350 -9.78 -8.83 -4.47
N LEU A 351 -8.50 -9.08 -4.79
CA LEU A 351 -7.49 -9.56 -3.85
C LEU A 351 -6.88 -8.45 -2.97
N CYS A 352 -7.40 -7.22 -3.04
CA CYS A 352 -7.01 -6.15 -2.12
C CYS A 352 -7.14 -6.61 -0.65
N PRO A 353 -6.16 -6.35 0.22
CA PRO A 353 -6.17 -6.81 1.61
C PRO A 353 -7.33 -6.28 2.44
N LEU A 354 -8.03 -5.23 1.98
CA LEU A 354 -9.23 -4.68 2.61
C LEU A 354 -10.53 -5.38 2.19
N ASN A 355 -10.48 -6.22 1.15
CA ASN A 355 -11.66 -6.75 0.47
C ASN A 355 -12.04 -8.17 0.88
N HIS A 356 -11.43 -8.70 1.94
CA HIS A 356 -11.67 -10.05 2.39
C HIS A 356 -12.54 -10.13 3.65
N GLY A 357 -13.49 -11.05 3.66
CA GLY A 357 -14.19 -11.47 4.86
C GLY A 357 -13.23 -12.16 5.86
N LEU A 358 -13.65 -12.24 7.13
CA LEU A 358 -12.80 -12.73 8.22
C LEU A 358 -12.22 -14.12 7.97
N LYS A 359 -13.01 -15.04 7.37
CA LYS A 359 -12.57 -16.40 7.07
C LYS A 359 -11.39 -16.41 6.10
N ASN A 360 -11.47 -15.63 5.02
CA ASN A 360 -10.39 -15.52 4.04
C ASN A 360 -9.13 -14.90 4.68
N LEU A 361 -9.29 -13.87 5.51
CA LEU A 361 -8.17 -13.25 6.23
C LEU A 361 -7.50 -14.23 7.20
N GLN A 362 -8.26 -15.08 7.89
CA GLN A 362 -7.71 -16.12 8.76
C GLN A 362 -6.92 -17.16 7.97
N GLU A 363 -7.46 -17.65 6.84
CA GLU A 363 -6.76 -18.61 5.96
C GLU A 363 -5.42 -18.03 5.48
N LEU A 364 -5.41 -16.78 5.02
CA LEU A 364 -4.20 -16.08 4.57
C LEU A 364 -3.19 -15.90 5.70
N LEU A 365 -3.63 -15.43 6.87
CA LEU A 365 -2.75 -15.26 8.02
C LEU A 365 -2.10 -16.58 8.42
N LEU A 366 -2.87 -17.64 8.65
CA LEU A 366 -2.33 -18.94 9.07
C LEU A 366 -1.33 -19.50 8.05
N LYS A 367 -1.61 -19.34 6.75
CA LYS A 367 -0.66 -19.71 5.69
C LYS A 367 0.68 -18.95 5.84
N ARG A 368 0.67 -17.65 6.13
CA ARG A 368 1.90 -16.86 6.31
C ARG A 368 2.63 -17.19 7.60
N LEU A 369 1.89 -17.47 8.69
CA LEU A 369 2.52 -17.91 9.94
C LEU A 369 3.37 -19.18 9.74
N ASP A 370 2.82 -20.15 9.01
CA ASP A 370 3.53 -21.40 8.70
C ASP A 370 4.69 -21.17 7.72
N GLN A 371 4.45 -20.43 6.63
CA GLN A 371 5.43 -20.19 5.56
C GLN A 371 6.69 -19.48 6.06
N TYR A 372 6.53 -18.49 6.95
CA TYR A 372 7.63 -17.66 7.43
C TYR A 372 8.12 -18.07 8.83
N SER A 373 7.62 -19.14 9.40
CA SER A 373 7.96 -19.61 10.75
C SER A 373 7.85 -18.48 11.79
N ILE A 374 6.66 -17.90 11.90
CA ILE A 374 6.40 -16.70 12.69
C ILE A 374 6.32 -17.04 14.19
N ASP A 375 7.06 -16.32 15.02
CA ASP A 375 7.03 -16.40 16.49
C ASP A 375 5.97 -15.51 17.11
N GLY A 376 5.73 -14.32 16.51
CA GLY A 376 4.81 -13.33 17.03
C GLY A 376 4.18 -12.43 15.98
N ILE A 377 3.10 -11.74 16.36
CA ILE A 377 2.39 -10.81 15.48
C ILE A 377 2.35 -9.42 16.11
N ALA A 378 2.76 -8.41 15.36
CA ALA A 378 2.58 -7.00 15.69
C ALA A 378 1.33 -6.47 14.95
N PHE A 379 0.26 -6.20 15.66
CA PHE A 379 -0.93 -5.57 15.13
C PHE A 379 -0.84 -4.05 15.26
N HIS A 380 -0.67 -3.36 14.13
CA HIS A 380 -0.81 -1.91 14.06
C HIS A 380 -2.30 -1.56 14.01
N SER A 381 -2.85 -1.19 15.15
CA SER A 381 -4.21 -0.68 15.28
C SER A 381 -4.26 0.75 14.72
N THR A 382 -4.47 0.84 13.42
CA THR A 382 -4.53 2.11 12.70
C THR A 382 -5.78 2.88 13.09
N ARG A 383 -5.62 4.01 13.79
CA ARG A 383 -6.71 4.76 14.42
C ARG A 383 -7.81 5.15 13.44
N THR A 384 -7.44 5.56 12.24
CA THR A 384 -8.37 6.05 11.23
C THR A 384 -8.65 5.06 10.09
N CYS A 385 -8.13 3.81 10.14
CA CYS A 385 -8.42 2.78 9.14
C CYS A 385 -9.17 1.59 9.73
N ARG A 386 -10.49 1.63 9.71
CA ARG A 386 -11.35 0.56 10.25
C ARG A 386 -11.25 -0.74 9.49
N ALA A 387 -11.13 -0.68 8.17
CA ALA A 387 -11.09 -1.87 7.32
C ALA A 387 -9.90 -2.80 7.67
N MET A 388 -8.73 -2.23 7.99
CA MET A 388 -7.57 -3.01 8.43
C MET A 388 -7.65 -3.41 9.90
N THR A 389 -8.22 -2.58 10.76
CA THR A 389 -8.18 -2.76 12.23
C THR A 389 -9.28 -3.69 12.75
N ASN A 390 -10.50 -3.61 12.19
CA ASN A 390 -11.65 -4.38 12.69
C ASN A 390 -11.40 -5.90 12.82
N PRO A 391 -10.73 -6.61 11.90
CA PRO A 391 -10.53 -8.05 12.03
C PRO A 391 -9.42 -8.44 13.01
N GLN A 392 -8.55 -7.51 13.45
CA GLN A 392 -7.31 -7.82 14.16
C GLN A 392 -7.50 -8.64 15.43
N SER A 393 -8.49 -8.32 16.27
CA SER A 393 -8.75 -9.07 17.50
C SER A 393 -9.15 -10.53 17.23
N MET A 394 -9.87 -10.79 16.14
CA MET A 394 -10.27 -12.14 15.74
C MET A 394 -9.12 -12.88 15.09
N LEU A 395 -8.27 -12.19 14.34
CA LEU A 395 -7.04 -12.75 13.76
C LEU A 395 -6.04 -13.13 14.86
N ALA A 396 -5.86 -12.29 15.88
CA ALA A 396 -5.03 -12.60 17.04
C ALA A 396 -5.48 -13.87 17.77
N LYS A 397 -6.80 -13.98 18.04
CA LYS A 397 -7.39 -15.18 18.66
C LYS A 397 -7.22 -16.43 17.80
N ALA A 398 -7.37 -16.32 16.48
CA ALA A 398 -7.16 -17.44 15.57
C ALA A 398 -5.69 -17.88 15.55
N ALA A 399 -4.74 -16.96 15.47
CA ALA A 399 -3.30 -17.26 15.48
C ALA A 399 -2.88 -17.96 16.78
N GLU A 400 -3.34 -17.48 17.93
CA GLU A 400 -3.03 -18.10 19.22
C GLU A 400 -3.67 -19.49 19.36
N ARG A 401 -4.94 -19.64 19.01
CA ARG A 401 -5.65 -20.91 19.11
C ARG A 401 -5.08 -21.99 18.18
N GLU A 402 -4.81 -21.62 16.91
CA GLU A 402 -4.44 -22.59 15.87
C GLU A 402 -2.93 -22.87 15.82
N ARG A 403 -2.09 -21.92 16.25
CA ARG A 403 -0.61 -22.01 16.14
C ARG A 403 0.14 -21.65 17.40
N GLY A 404 -0.54 -21.22 18.46
CA GLY A 404 0.10 -20.75 19.69
C GLY A 404 0.90 -19.46 19.53
N VAL A 405 0.78 -18.76 18.41
CA VAL A 405 1.56 -17.56 18.11
C VAL A 405 1.06 -16.37 18.95
N LYS A 406 1.99 -15.73 19.67
CA LYS A 406 1.71 -14.57 20.52
C LYS A 406 1.57 -13.31 19.71
N SER A 407 0.89 -12.31 20.25
CA SER A 407 0.72 -11.03 19.57
C SER A 407 0.65 -9.86 20.53
N PHE A 408 0.99 -8.69 20.03
CA PHE A 408 0.68 -7.42 20.69
C PHE A 408 -0.01 -6.46 19.74
N VAL A 409 -0.74 -5.49 20.31
CA VAL A 409 -1.40 -4.43 19.57
C VAL A 409 -0.76 -3.12 19.98
N PHE A 410 -0.39 -2.30 19.00
CA PHE A 410 0.03 -0.92 19.23
C PHE A 410 -0.80 0.04 18.40
N GLU A 411 -1.05 1.21 18.94
CA GLU A 411 -1.81 2.27 18.26
C GLU A 411 -0.89 3.14 17.43
N GLY A 412 -1.42 3.65 16.34
CA GLY A 412 -0.78 4.59 15.43
C GLY A 412 -1.76 4.99 14.33
N ASP A 413 -1.24 5.59 13.29
CA ASP A 413 -2.05 5.96 12.13
C ASP A 413 -1.26 5.95 10.84
N VAL A 414 -1.94 5.99 9.70
CA VAL A 414 -1.28 5.94 8.38
C VAL A 414 -0.53 7.23 8.06
N ALA A 415 -1.09 8.39 8.43
CA ALA A 415 -0.52 9.70 8.10
C ALA A 415 -0.59 10.73 9.24
N ASP A 416 -1.24 10.41 10.37
CA ASP A 416 -1.32 11.30 11.53
C ASP A 416 -0.37 10.82 12.63
N ALA A 417 0.70 11.58 12.87
CA ALA A 417 1.74 11.22 13.84
C ALA A 417 1.25 11.29 15.30
N SER A 418 0.14 11.97 15.59
CA SER A 418 -0.35 12.22 16.96
C SER A 418 -0.87 10.98 17.68
N PHE A 419 -1.20 9.91 16.94
CA PHE A 419 -1.77 8.68 17.50
C PHE A 419 -0.73 7.63 17.95
N TYR A 420 0.55 7.92 17.85
CA TYR A 420 1.61 6.96 18.20
C TYR A 420 2.32 7.33 19.50
N ASN A 421 2.61 6.32 20.34
CA ASN A 421 3.35 6.49 21.60
C ASN A 421 4.50 5.46 21.69
N ASP A 422 5.75 5.96 21.82
CA ASP A 422 6.97 5.15 21.83
C ASP A 422 7.04 4.23 23.07
N GLU A 423 6.74 4.75 24.28
CA GLU A 423 6.86 3.99 25.54
C GLU A 423 5.87 2.83 25.60
N LEU A 424 4.65 3.08 25.13
CA LEU A 424 3.60 2.06 25.09
C LEU A 424 3.93 0.97 24.07
N PHE A 425 4.53 1.34 22.95
CA PHE A 425 5.00 0.38 21.94
C PHE A 425 6.06 -0.53 22.54
N ASP A 426 7.10 0.02 23.19
CA ASP A 426 8.20 -0.72 23.77
C ASP A 426 7.71 -1.72 24.82
N SER A 427 6.92 -1.26 25.78
CA SER A 427 6.36 -2.11 26.86
C SER A 427 5.55 -3.29 26.31
N ARG A 428 4.76 -3.09 25.25
CA ARG A 428 3.94 -4.15 24.65
C ARG A 428 4.78 -5.12 23.81
N LEU A 429 5.78 -4.63 23.10
CA LEU A 429 6.72 -5.47 22.35
C LEU A 429 7.50 -6.37 23.32
N GLU A 430 8.08 -5.81 24.39
CA GLU A 430 8.81 -6.55 25.41
C GLU A 430 7.96 -7.66 26.03
N ALA A 431 6.72 -7.35 26.43
CA ALA A 431 5.80 -8.33 27.00
C ALA A 431 5.51 -9.51 26.03
N MET A 432 5.37 -9.24 24.72
CA MET A 432 5.20 -10.30 23.72
C MET A 432 6.47 -11.16 23.62
N LEU A 433 7.66 -10.56 23.58
CA LEU A 433 8.92 -11.29 23.47
C LEU A 433 9.18 -12.17 24.70
N GLU A 434 8.89 -11.68 25.89
CA GLU A 434 8.95 -12.47 27.13
C GLU A 434 7.99 -13.68 27.08
N ALA A 435 6.76 -13.47 26.59
CA ALA A 435 5.79 -14.56 26.44
C ALA A 435 6.26 -15.63 25.43
N ILE A 436 6.91 -15.23 24.35
CA ILE A 436 7.54 -16.15 23.38
C ILE A 436 8.66 -16.95 24.03
N ASP A 437 9.54 -16.31 24.79
CA ASP A 437 10.65 -16.97 25.48
C ASP A 437 10.16 -18.01 26.53
N VAL A 438 9.15 -17.63 27.30
CA VAL A 438 8.51 -18.57 28.24
C VAL A 438 7.90 -19.78 27.52
N GLN A 439 7.29 -19.59 26.37
CA GLN A 439 6.72 -20.67 25.57
C GLN A 439 7.83 -21.60 25.02
N ARG A 440 8.92 -21.06 24.50
CA ARG A 440 10.08 -21.82 24.00
C ARG A 440 10.70 -22.67 25.11
N MET A 441 10.84 -22.13 26.32
CA MET A 441 11.36 -22.89 27.48
C MET A 441 10.46 -24.06 27.83
N LYS A 442 9.13 -23.92 27.76
CA LYS A 442 8.19 -25.03 28.07
C LYS A 442 8.21 -26.14 27.02
N THR A 443 8.61 -25.87 25.80
CA THR A 443 8.70 -26.85 24.71
C THR A 443 10.00 -27.67 24.79
N LEU A 444 11.00 -27.18 25.52
CA LEU A 444 12.30 -27.84 25.72
C LEU A 444 12.31 -28.80 26.94
N VAL A 445 11.29 -28.78 27.78
CA VAL A 445 11.06 -29.64 28.94
C VAL A 445 10.01 -30.68 28.60
#